data_44a78a5cdf3bddeebd6e76c954e9e5d4
#
_entry.id   44a78a5cdf3bddeebd6e76c954e9e5d4
#
_cell.length_a   1.000
_cell.length_b   1.000
_cell.length_c   1.000
_cell.angle_alpha   90.00
_cell.angle_beta   90.00
_cell.angle_gamma   90.00
#
_symmetry.space_group_name_H-M   'P 1'
#
loop_
_entity.id
_entity.type
_entity.pdbx_description
1 polymer ?
#
loop_
_entity_poly.entity_id
_entity_poly.type
_entity_poly.pdbx_seq_one_letter_code
_entity_poly.pdbx_strand_id
1 'polypeptide(L)'
;MLALNHVDFGIQAGESIAVMGPSGSGKSTLLHALAGIITPTAGNVMFRGANLARLSDADRTKLRRSAFGFVFQSGQLLPELPAIENIALPMMLGGASYQQATDTAMLWLERLGLRQLAQQRPGEMSGGQMQRIAIARALAVQPAVIFADEPTGALDQTTGHEIMSILMRTARQTGAAVVVVTHDSNVAAFCDATVTMRDGRLSSPQQSQPTAGGAR
;
A
#
# COMPACT_ATOMS: atom_id res chain seq x y z
N MET A 1 -19.13 9.41 -17.79
CA MET A 1 -18.19 8.30 -18.00
C MET A 1 -18.13 7.50 -16.71
N LEU A 2 -18.23 6.16 -16.73
CA LEU A 2 -18.10 5.33 -15.54
C LEU A 2 -16.61 5.16 -15.20
N ALA A 3 -16.23 5.45 -13.97
CA ALA A 3 -14.84 5.25 -13.51
C ALA A 3 -14.47 3.77 -13.36
N LEU A 4 -15.44 2.93 -12.98
CA LEU A 4 -15.35 1.46 -12.92
C LEU A 4 -16.55 0.88 -13.66
N ASN A 5 -16.31 -0.08 -14.55
CA ASN A 5 -17.33 -0.64 -15.42
C ASN A 5 -17.25 -2.18 -15.44
N HIS A 6 -18.12 -2.84 -14.64
CA HIS A 6 -18.18 -4.30 -14.49
C HIS A 6 -16.79 -4.89 -14.14
N VAL A 7 -16.24 -4.44 -13.03
CA VAL A 7 -14.93 -4.88 -12.55
C VAL A 7 -15.10 -6.05 -11.59
N ASP A 8 -14.52 -7.20 -11.96
CA ASP A 8 -14.32 -8.34 -11.06
C ASP A 8 -12.84 -8.39 -10.66
N PHE A 9 -12.56 -8.32 -9.36
CA PHE A 9 -11.21 -8.35 -8.81
C PHE A 9 -11.19 -9.17 -7.53
N GLY A 10 -10.20 -10.02 -7.39
CA GLY A 10 -9.98 -10.80 -6.16
C GLY A 10 -8.49 -10.95 -5.89
N ILE A 11 -8.12 -10.97 -4.60
CA ILE A 11 -6.77 -11.22 -4.13
C ILE A 11 -6.82 -12.06 -2.86
N GLN A 12 -5.91 -13.01 -2.72
CA GLN A 12 -5.79 -13.86 -1.53
C GLN A 12 -4.71 -13.34 -0.60
N ALA A 13 -4.73 -13.82 0.66
CA ALA A 13 -3.69 -13.49 1.62
C ALA A 13 -2.30 -13.91 1.10
N GLY A 14 -1.33 -13.02 1.22
CA GLY A 14 0.04 -13.24 0.75
C GLY A 14 0.27 -13.06 -0.75
N GLU A 15 -0.78 -12.87 -1.56
CA GLU A 15 -0.64 -12.57 -2.99
C GLU A 15 -0.33 -11.09 -3.22
N SER A 16 0.28 -10.82 -4.37
CA SER A 16 0.52 -9.45 -4.85
C SER A 16 0.06 -9.28 -6.29
N ILE A 17 -0.74 -8.25 -6.53
CA ILE A 17 -1.29 -7.94 -7.86
C ILE A 17 -0.98 -6.49 -8.23
N ALA A 18 -0.38 -6.32 -9.41
CA ALA A 18 -0.23 -5.01 -10.03
C ALA A 18 -1.43 -4.69 -10.92
N VAL A 19 -2.03 -3.51 -10.72
CA VAL A 19 -3.06 -2.95 -11.60
C VAL A 19 -2.40 -1.88 -12.46
N MET A 20 -2.18 -2.21 -13.72
CA MET A 20 -1.54 -1.32 -14.69
C MET A 20 -2.55 -0.63 -15.59
N GLY A 21 -2.16 0.47 -16.20
CA GLY A 21 -2.98 1.17 -17.20
C GLY A 21 -2.65 2.66 -17.30
N PRO A 22 -3.14 3.34 -18.35
CA PRO A 22 -2.89 4.76 -18.54
C PRO A 22 -3.51 5.63 -17.43
N SER A 23 -3.07 6.88 -17.35
CA SER A 23 -3.69 7.86 -16.44
C SER A 23 -5.19 8.01 -16.78
N GLY A 24 -6.03 8.14 -15.77
CA GLY A 24 -7.48 8.26 -15.94
C GLY A 24 -8.23 6.96 -16.23
N SER A 25 -7.56 5.79 -16.31
CA SER A 25 -8.22 4.50 -16.60
C SER A 25 -9.09 3.95 -15.46
N GLY A 26 -9.04 4.55 -14.24
CA GLY A 26 -9.84 4.14 -13.08
C GLY A 26 -9.06 3.40 -11.99
N LYS A 27 -7.73 3.25 -12.10
CA LYS A 27 -6.88 2.49 -11.15
C LYS A 27 -7.00 2.96 -9.70
N SER A 28 -6.79 4.25 -9.43
CA SER A 28 -6.92 4.80 -8.08
C SER A 28 -8.36 4.72 -7.57
N THR A 29 -9.36 4.83 -8.47
CA THR A 29 -10.76 4.62 -8.11
C THR A 29 -11.02 3.17 -7.67
N LEU A 30 -10.43 2.19 -8.37
CA LEU A 30 -10.50 0.78 -7.96
C LEU A 30 -9.85 0.58 -6.59
N LEU A 31 -8.64 1.09 -6.40
CA LEU A 31 -7.93 1.01 -5.12
C LEU A 31 -8.76 1.61 -3.98
N HIS A 32 -9.35 2.80 -4.19
CA HIS A 32 -10.20 3.45 -3.20
C HIS A 32 -11.49 2.68 -2.91
N ALA A 33 -12.08 2.03 -3.91
CA ALA A 33 -13.25 1.18 -3.73
C ALA A 33 -12.90 -0.08 -2.92
N LEU A 34 -11.80 -0.78 -3.27
CA LEU A 34 -11.30 -1.95 -2.55
C LEU A 34 -10.96 -1.62 -1.08
N ALA A 35 -10.41 -0.43 -0.83
CA ALA A 35 -10.08 0.06 0.50
C ALA A 35 -11.30 0.59 1.30
N GLY A 36 -12.51 0.58 0.73
CA GLY A 36 -13.72 1.11 1.36
C GLY A 36 -13.66 2.62 1.63
N ILE A 37 -12.82 3.37 0.88
CA ILE A 37 -12.78 4.83 0.93
C ILE A 37 -13.98 5.39 0.18
N ILE A 38 -14.29 4.82 -0.98
CA ILE A 38 -15.50 5.13 -1.75
C ILE A 38 -16.41 3.90 -1.82
N THR A 39 -17.71 4.14 -1.86
CA THR A 39 -18.71 3.08 -2.04
C THR A 39 -19.05 3.01 -3.53
N PRO A 40 -18.95 1.84 -4.20
CA PRO A 40 -19.39 1.68 -5.56
C PRO A 40 -20.89 1.99 -5.71
N THR A 41 -21.29 2.57 -6.85
CA THR A 41 -22.71 2.81 -7.17
C THR A 41 -23.49 1.51 -7.30
N ALA A 42 -22.84 0.44 -7.77
CA ALA A 42 -23.39 -0.91 -7.88
C ALA A 42 -22.27 -1.95 -7.65
N GLY A 43 -22.66 -3.17 -7.33
CA GLY A 43 -21.73 -4.24 -6.98
C GLY A 43 -21.35 -4.27 -5.51
N ASN A 44 -20.41 -5.13 -5.15
CA ASN A 44 -20.03 -5.38 -3.77
C ASN A 44 -18.50 -5.44 -3.64
N VAL A 45 -17.96 -4.91 -2.55
CA VAL A 45 -16.59 -5.15 -2.15
C VAL A 45 -16.61 -6.00 -0.88
N MET A 46 -16.04 -7.18 -0.97
CA MET A 46 -16.03 -8.15 0.12
C MET A 46 -14.65 -8.22 0.77
N PHE A 47 -14.59 -8.16 2.09
CA PHE A 47 -13.38 -8.40 2.87
C PHE A 47 -13.69 -9.37 4.00
N ARG A 48 -13.03 -10.54 4.02
CA ARG A 48 -13.24 -11.61 5.03
C ARG A 48 -14.72 -11.94 5.24
N GLY A 49 -15.49 -12.04 4.15
CA GLY A 49 -16.93 -12.34 4.19
C GLY A 49 -17.85 -11.16 4.51
N ALA A 50 -17.32 -10.01 4.88
CA ALA A 50 -18.11 -8.80 5.11
C ALA A 50 -18.18 -7.90 3.87
N ASN A 51 -19.39 -7.42 3.54
CA ASN A 51 -19.57 -6.42 2.48
C ASN A 51 -19.28 -5.02 3.02
N LEU A 52 -18.25 -4.35 2.48
CA LEU A 52 -17.83 -3.03 2.93
C LEU A 52 -18.91 -1.96 2.77
N ALA A 53 -19.76 -2.07 1.75
CA ALA A 53 -20.87 -1.13 1.53
C ALA A 53 -21.96 -1.19 2.62
N ARG A 54 -22.03 -2.31 3.36
CA ARG A 54 -22.99 -2.48 4.45
C ARG A 54 -22.44 -2.06 5.82
N LEU A 55 -21.18 -1.75 5.91
CA LEU A 55 -20.54 -1.27 7.14
C LEU A 55 -20.87 0.21 7.35
N SER A 56 -20.99 0.61 8.62
CA SER A 56 -21.04 2.04 8.98
C SER A 56 -19.71 2.74 8.60
N ASP A 57 -19.74 4.07 8.49
CA ASP A 57 -18.52 4.85 8.25
C ASP A 57 -17.48 4.66 9.36
N ALA A 58 -17.95 4.51 10.61
CA ALA A 58 -17.10 4.24 11.75
C ALA A 58 -16.41 2.87 11.62
N ASP A 59 -17.15 1.82 11.21
CA ASP A 59 -16.59 0.48 11.03
C ASP A 59 -15.64 0.42 9.85
N ARG A 60 -15.96 1.09 8.74
CA ARG A 60 -15.03 1.22 7.61
C ARG A 60 -13.74 1.96 8.01
N THR A 61 -13.87 3.01 8.81
CA THR A 61 -12.71 3.75 9.33
C THR A 61 -11.87 2.88 10.27
N LYS A 62 -12.52 2.11 11.15
CA LYS A 62 -11.85 1.14 12.01
C LYS A 62 -11.10 0.08 11.18
N LEU A 63 -11.76 -0.46 10.13
CA LEU A 63 -11.17 -1.45 9.24
C LEU A 63 -9.93 -0.90 8.51
N ARG A 64 -10.02 0.32 7.92
CA ARG A 64 -8.88 0.98 7.27
C ARG A 64 -7.70 1.17 8.20
N ARG A 65 -7.95 1.48 9.46
CA ARG A 65 -6.92 1.72 10.47
C ARG A 65 -6.25 0.43 10.97
N SER A 66 -6.99 -0.69 11.05
CA SER A 66 -6.52 -1.92 11.71
C SER A 66 -6.14 -3.05 10.75
N ALA A 67 -6.70 -3.07 9.53
CA ALA A 67 -6.53 -4.17 8.60
C ALA A 67 -5.95 -3.75 7.23
N PHE A 68 -5.89 -2.46 6.95
CA PHE A 68 -5.37 -1.95 5.68
C PHE A 68 -4.16 -1.04 5.89
N GLY A 69 -3.11 -1.25 5.09
CA GLY A 69 -1.96 -0.37 4.99
C GLY A 69 -2.03 0.46 3.71
N PHE A 70 -1.58 1.71 3.75
CA PHE A 70 -1.59 2.60 2.59
C PHE A 70 -0.20 3.16 2.34
N VAL A 71 0.26 3.04 1.08
CA VAL A 71 1.50 3.62 0.58
C VAL A 71 1.16 4.45 -0.65
N PHE A 72 1.42 5.75 -0.62
CA PHE A 72 1.12 6.69 -1.70
C PHE A 72 2.42 7.21 -2.34
N GLN A 73 2.32 7.76 -3.53
CA GLN A 73 3.44 8.26 -4.33
C GLN A 73 4.35 9.25 -3.58
N SER A 74 3.78 10.17 -2.80
CA SER A 74 4.53 11.18 -2.03
C SER A 74 4.75 10.80 -0.56
N GLY A 75 4.48 9.53 -0.18
CA GLY A 75 4.53 9.06 1.21
C GLY A 75 3.43 9.61 2.10
N GLN A 76 2.93 10.81 1.85
CA GLN A 76 1.88 11.51 2.61
C GLN A 76 2.10 11.44 4.13
N LEU A 77 3.34 11.74 4.55
CA LEU A 77 3.66 11.90 5.96
C LEU A 77 3.11 13.23 6.47
N LEU A 78 2.74 13.27 7.73
CA LEU A 78 2.34 14.50 8.40
C LEU A 78 3.59 15.35 8.65
N PRO A 79 3.70 16.56 8.06
CA PRO A 79 4.93 17.36 8.13
C PRO A 79 5.24 17.88 9.52
N GLU A 80 4.21 17.98 10.39
CA GLU A 80 4.34 18.44 11.78
C GLU A 80 4.90 17.37 12.71
N LEU A 81 4.81 16.08 12.33
CA LEU A 81 5.23 14.97 13.17
C LEU A 81 6.60 14.44 12.75
N PRO A 82 7.46 14.05 13.70
CA PRO A 82 8.68 13.33 13.40
C PRO A 82 8.40 11.93 12.84
N ALA A 83 9.43 11.28 12.26
CA ALA A 83 9.32 9.96 11.66
C ALA A 83 8.68 8.91 12.57
N ILE A 84 9.13 8.86 13.82
CA ILE A 84 8.64 7.89 14.81
C ILE A 84 7.13 8.07 15.07
N GLU A 85 6.66 9.30 15.16
CA GLU A 85 5.24 9.58 15.40
C GLU A 85 4.39 9.36 14.15
N ASN A 86 4.92 9.65 12.95
CA ASN A 86 4.26 9.30 11.70
C ASN A 86 3.98 7.80 11.61
N ILE A 87 4.93 6.95 12.03
CA ILE A 87 4.76 5.50 12.05
C ILE A 87 3.82 5.07 13.18
N ALA A 88 3.92 5.69 14.35
CA ALA A 88 3.14 5.35 15.54
C ALA A 88 1.66 5.73 15.43
N LEU A 89 1.35 6.78 14.67
CA LEU A 89 0.02 7.39 14.61
C LEU A 89 -1.13 6.40 14.35
N PRO A 90 -1.08 5.50 13.35
CA PRO A 90 -2.18 4.56 13.11
C PRO A 90 -2.44 3.64 14.32
N MET A 91 -1.40 3.24 15.04
CA MET A 91 -1.51 2.40 16.24
C MET A 91 -2.13 3.17 17.41
N MET A 92 -1.71 4.43 17.62
CA MET A 92 -2.31 5.31 18.63
C MET A 92 -3.79 5.57 18.35
N LEU A 93 -4.15 5.84 17.10
CA LEU A 93 -5.55 5.94 16.68
C LEU A 93 -6.30 4.62 16.87
N GLY A 94 -5.60 3.49 16.89
CA GLY A 94 -6.07 2.15 17.21
C GLY A 94 -6.30 1.89 18.69
N GLY A 95 -5.88 2.81 19.58
CA GLY A 95 -5.98 2.69 21.02
C GLY A 95 -4.71 2.21 21.73
N ALA A 96 -3.59 2.01 20.99
CA ALA A 96 -2.31 1.75 21.64
C ALA A 96 -1.82 2.97 22.43
N SER A 97 -1.15 2.74 23.54
CA SER A 97 -0.49 3.82 24.29
C SER A 97 0.64 4.43 23.44
N TYR A 98 0.98 5.68 23.73
CA TYR A 98 2.10 6.37 23.06
C TYR A 98 3.39 5.53 23.12
N GLN A 99 3.73 5.02 24.30
CA GLN A 99 4.93 4.21 24.50
C GLN A 99 4.90 2.94 23.62
N GLN A 100 3.83 2.17 23.65
CA GLN A 100 3.70 0.96 22.84
C GLN A 100 3.82 1.24 21.34
N ALA A 101 3.17 2.31 20.87
CA ALA A 101 3.20 2.70 19.47
C ALA A 101 4.59 3.18 19.03
N THR A 102 5.26 3.99 19.85
CA THR A 102 6.62 4.48 19.56
C THR A 102 7.68 3.37 19.66
N ASP A 103 7.56 2.43 20.59
CA ASP A 103 8.45 1.26 20.66
C ASP A 103 8.34 0.43 19.38
N THR A 104 7.10 0.16 18.91
CA THR A 104 6.88 -0.53 17.64
C THR A 104 7.42 0.27 16.46
N ALA A 105 7.19 1.58 16.43
CA ALA A 105 7.71 2.47 15.39
C ALA A 105 9.25 2.45 15.33
N MET A 106 9.91 2.45 16.50
CA MET A 106 11.37 2.37 16.59
C MET A 106 11.90 1.05 15.99
N LEU A 107 11.26 -0.09 16.27
CA LEU A 107 11.62 -1.38 15.66
C LEU A 107 11.51 -1.35 14.13
N TRP A 108 10.50 -0.66 13.57
CA TRP A 108 10.38 -0.47 12.13
C TRP A 108 11.48 0.42 11.57
N LEU A 109 11.81 1.52 12.24
CA LEU A 109 12.92 2.39 11.85
C LEU A 109 14.25 1.63 11.85
N GLU A 110 14.50 0.78 12.84
CA GLU A 110 15.70 -0.08 12.90
C GLU A 110 15.75 -1.08 11.73
N ARG A 111 14.65 -1.79 11.47
CA ARG A 111 14.54 -2.76 10.36
C ARG A 111 14.81 -2.13 8.99
N LEU A 112 14.46 -0.86 8.84
CA LEU A 112 14.64 -0.11 7.58
C LEU A 112 15.96 0.70 7.53
N GLY A 113 16.80 0.60 8.57
CA GLY A 113 18.07 1.34 8.67
C GLY A 113 17.89 2.85 8.83
N LEU A 114 16.78 3.27 9.44
CA LEU A 114 16.39 4.69 9.59
C LEU A 114 16.31 5.16 11.05
N ARG A 115 16.88 4.40 12.00
CA ARG A 115 16.83 4.73 13.43
C ARG A 115 17.26 6.16 13.73
N GLN A 116 18.30 6.63 13.05
CA GLN A 116 18.85 7.98 13.22
C GLN A 116 17.88 9.10 12.79
N LEU A 117 16.85 8.78 12.02
CA LEU A 117 15.85 9.73 11.53
C LEU A 117 14.62 9.80 12.45
N ALA A 118 14.59 9.06 13.57
CA ALA A 118 13.41 8.93 14.42
C ALA A 118 12.77 10.29 14.81
N GLN A 119 13.61 11.29 15.09
CA GLN A 119 13.18 12.63 15.53
C GLN A 119 13.13 13.66 14.38
N GLN A 120 13.55 13.29 13.16
CA GLN A 120 13.48 14.19 12.01
C GLN A 120 12.06 14.31 11.48
N ARG A 121 11.74 15.48 10.94
CA ARG A 121 10.47 15.75 10.25
C ARG A 121 10.60 15.53 8.74
N PRO A 122 9.50 15.30 8.02
CA PRO A 122 9.53 15.06 6.57
C PRO A 122 10.33 16.07 5.77
N GLY A 123 10.30 17.36 6.13
CA GLY A 123 11.07 18.40 5.44
C GLY A 123 12.60 18.28 5.56
N GLU A 124 13.09 17.41 6.44
CA GLU A 124 14.52 17.18 6.69
C GLU A 124 15.02 15.86 6.04
N MET A 125 14.16 15.19 5.26
CA MET A 125 14.41 13.86 4.71
C MET A 125 14.43 13.84 3.19
N SER A 126 15.17 12.89 2.62
CA SER A 126 15.07 12.58 1.19
C SER A 126 13.74 11.89 0.84
N GLY A 127 13.33 11.93 -0.44
CA GLY A 127 12.14 11.25 -0.92
C GLY A 127 12.13 9.74 -0.61
N GLY A 128 13.27 9.06 -0.79
CA GLY A 128 13.39 7.64 -0.47
C GLY A 128 13.30 7.35 1.03
N GLN A 129 13.81 8.24 1.89
CA GLN A 129 13.66 8.13 3.34
C GLN A 129 12.18 8.30 3.75
N MET A 130 11.51 9.32 3.23
CA MET A 130 10.08 9.54 3.47
C MET A 130 9.23 8.33 3.02
N GLN A 131 9.56 7.76 1.87
CA GLN A 131 8.83 6.60 1.35
C GLN A 131 9.04 5.34 2.21
N ARG A 132 10.27 5.10 2.71
CA ARG A 132 10.52 4.00 3.66
C ARG A 132 9.74 4.19 4.97
N ILE A 133 9.62 5.42 5.47
CA ILE A 133 8.81 5.74 6.65
C ILE A 133 7.31 5.51 6.36
N ALA A 134 6.82 5.89 5.18
CA ALA A 134 5.44 5.61 4.78
C ALA A 134 5.14 4.10 4.70
N ILE A 135 6.10 3.30 4.23
CA ILE A 135 5.99 1.84 4.25
C ILE A 135 5.99 1.32 5.70
N ALA A 136 6.88 1.82 6.55
CA ALA A 136 6.87 1.46 7.97
C ALA A 136 5.53 1.76 8.63
N ARG A 137 4.97 2.94 8.37
CA ARG A 137 3.64 3.33 8.86
C ARG A 137 2.54 2.38 8.40
N ALA A 138 2.57 2.00 7.12
CA ALA A 138 1.58 1.07 6.56
C ALA A 138 1.68 -0.34 7.18
N LEU A 139 2.89 -0.79 7.49
CA LEU A 139 3.18 -2.13 8.00
C LEU A 139 3.09 -2.25 9.53
N ALA A 140 3.21 -1.13 10.26
CA ALA A 140 3.25 -1.12 11.72
C ALA A 140 1.97 -1.67 12.37
N VAL A 141 0.83 -1.55 11.69
CA VAL A 141 -0.46 -2.09 12.14
C VAL A 141 -0.67 -3.57 11.76
N GLN A 142 0.33 -4.22 11.14
CA GLN A 142 0.24 -5.60 10.64
C GLN A 142 -1.01 -5.81 9.74
N PRO A 143 -1.12 -5.06 8.64
CA PRO A 143 -2.32 -5.05 7.82
C PRO A 143 -2.53 -6.41 7.13
N ALA A 144 -3.80 -6.76 6.86
CA ALA A 144 -4.12 -7.89 6.01
C ALA A 144 -3.96 -7.58 4.51
N VAL A 145 -4.16 -6.30 4.14
CA VAL A 145 -3.99 -5.83 2.75
C VAL A 145 -3.22 -4.51 2.75
N ILE A 146 -2.24 -4.41 1.85
CA ILE A 146 -1.51 -3.17 1.57
C ILE A 146 -1.97 -2.64 0.22
N PHE A 147 -2.42 -1.40 0.20
CA PHE A 147 -2.78 -0.65 -1.00
C PHE A 147 -1.67 0.34 -1.31
N ALA A 148 -1.02 0.19 -2.46
CA ALA A 148 0.06 1.05 -2.91
C ALA A 148 -0.32 1.76 -4.21
N ASP A 149 -0.44 3.08 -4.18
CA ASP A 149 -0.77 3.92 -5.34
C ASP A 149 0.49 4.65 -5.80
N GLU A 150 1.06 4.22 -6.93
CA GLU A 150 2.30 4.73 -7.54
C GLU A 150 3.45 4.83 -6.51
N PRO A 151 3.79 3.74 -5.77
CA PRO A 151 4.64 3.81 -4.57
C PRO A 151 6.07 4.32 -4.83
N THR A 152 6.50 4.39 -6.08
CA THR A 152 7.85 4.83 -6.48
C THR A 152 7.83 5.99 -7.47
N GLY A 153 6.67 6.52 -7.82
CA GLY A 153 6.52 7.51 -8.88
C GLY A 153 7.22 8.85 -8.66
N ALA A 154 7.69 9.14 -7.43
CA ALA A 154 8.47 10.34 -7.10
C ALA A 154 9.97 10.04 -6.87
N LEU A 155 10.45 8.83 -7.19
CA LEU A 155 11.80 8.35 -6.90
C LEU A 155 12.58 8.03 -8.18
N ASP A 156 13.89 8.05 -8.09
CA ASP A 156 14.75 7.48 -9.13
C ASP A 156 14.63 5.95 -9.19
N GLN A 157 15.04 5.34 -10.28
CA GLN A 157 14.88 3.91 -10.51
C GLN A 157 15.55 3.03 -9.45
N THR A 158 16.76 3.38 -9.01
CA THR A 158 17.51 2.60 -8.02
C THR A 158 16.78 2.62 -6.67
N THR A 159 16.45 3.81 -6.21
CA THR A 159 15.67 3.99 -4.95
C THR A 159 14.30 3.33 -5.06
N GLY A 160 13.61 3.45 -6.21
CA GLY A 160 12.34 2.80 -6.46
C GLY A 160 12.41 1.28 -6.37
N HIS A 161 13.45 0.67 -6.94
CA HIS A 161 13.68 -0.77 -6.86
C HIS A 161 13.92 -1.24 -5.41
N GLU A 162 14.72 -0.50 -4.62
CA GLU A 162 14.93 -0.78 -3.21
C GLU A 162 13.63 -0.71 -2.40
N ILE A 163 12.83 0.33 -2.63
CA ILE A 163 11.53 0.54 -1.98
C ILE A 163 10.58 -0.63 -2.26
N MET A 164 10.45 -1.04 -3.53
CA MET A 164 9.61 -2.18 -3.90
C MET A 164 10.12 -3.48 -3.29
N SER A 165 11.43 -3.72 -3.29
CA SER A 165 12.04 -4.90 -2.66
C SER A 165 11.72 -4.96 -1.16
N ILE A 166 11.81 -3.84 -0.45
CA ILE A 166 11.47 -3.74 0.98
C ILE A 166 9.98 -4.04 1.19
N LEU A 167 9.10 -3.37 0.44
CA LEU A 167 7.65 -3.54 0.55
C LEU A 167 7.24 -5.00 0.35
N MET A 168 7.64 -5.59 -0.78
CA MET A 168 7.23 -6.95 -1.14
C MET A 168 7.81 -8.01 -0.22
N ARG A 169 9.09 -7.89 0.16
CA ARG A 169 9.72 -8.80 1.12
C ARG A 169 8.98 -8.78 2.47
N THR A 170 8.67 -7.60 2.96
CA THR A 170 7.99 -7.45 4.26
C THR A 170 6.55 -7.93 4.21
N ALA A 171 5.81 -7.62 3.13
CA ALA A 171 4.45 -8.11 2.92
C ALA A 171 4.40 -9.64 2.91
N ARG A 172 5.33 -10.30 2.21
CA ARG A 172 5.44 -11.77 2.19
C ARG A 172 5.72 -12.34 3.59
N GLN A 173 6.60 -11.72 4.37
CA GLN A 173 6.91 -12.16 5.73
C GLN A 173 5.71 -12.05 6.68
N THR A 174 4.82 -11.09 6.47
CA THR A 174 3.63 -10.87 7.30
C THR A 174 2.38 -11.57 6.76
N GLY A 175 2.45 -12.14 5.56
CA GLY A 175 1.30 -12.75 4.88
C GLY A 175 0.26 -11.73 4.39
N ALA A 176 0.61 -10.45 4.31
CA ALA A 176 -0.26 -9.41 3.80
C ALA A 176 -0.43 -9.53 2.28
N ALA A 177 -1.66 -9.37 1.79
CA ALA A 177 -1.92 -9.17 0.37
C ALA A 177 -1.45 -7.77 -0.07
N VAL A 178 -1.00 -7.62 -1.32
CA VAL A 178 -0.56 -6.32 -1.85
C VAL A 178 -1.25 -6.00 -3.16
N VAL A 179 -1.92 -4.86 -3.22
CA VAL A 179 -2.47 -4.29 -4.46
C VAL A 179 -1.65 -3.07 -4.81
N VAL A 180 -0.92 -3.15 -5.92
CA VAL A 180 -0.10 -2.04 -6.44
C VAL A 180 -0.77 -1.45 -7.66
N VAL A 181 -1.03 -0.15 -7.64
CA VAL A 181 -1.45 0.61 -8.82
C VAL A 181 -0.22 1.31 -9.38
N THR A 182 0.08 1.08 -10.64
CA THR A 182 1.23 1.71 -11.30
C THR A 182 1.07 1.75 -12.82
N HIS A 183 1.82 2.63 -13.47
CA HIS A 183 2.02 2.62 -14.91
C HIS A 183 3.43 2.12 -15.29
N ASP A 184 4.29 1.84 -14.31
CA ASP A 184 5.65 1.36 -14.50
C ASP A 184 5.69 -0.18 -14.49
N SER A 185 6.14 -0.76 -15.62
CA SER A 185 6.30 -2.22 -15.76
C SER A 185 7.38 -2.81 -14.84
N ASN A 186 8.41 -2.02 -14.47
CA ASN A 186 9.42 -2.47 -13.52
C ASN A 186 8.83 -2.64 -12.11
N VAL A 187 7.93 -1.75 -11.70
CA VAL A 187 7.19 -1.87 -10.44
C VAL A 187 6.23 -3.06 -10.48
N ALA A 188 5.50 -3.23 -11.58
CA ALA A 188 4.57 -4.35 -11.76
C ALA A 188 5.28 -5.72 -11.71
N ALA A 189 6.53 -5.80 -12.19
CA ALA A 189 7.32 -7.04 -12.18
C ALA A 189 7.66 -7.57 -10.78
N PHE A 190 7.48 -6.79 -9.72
CA PHE A 190 7.61 -7.25 -8.33
C PHE A 190 6.40 -8.05 -7.84
N CYS A 191 5.26 -7.95 -8.53
CA CYS A 191 4.02 -8.60 -8.15
C CYS A 191 3.90 -10.00 -8.77
N ASP A 192 3.12 -10.87 -8.14
CA ASP A 192 2.90 -12.26 -8.60
C ASP A 192 2.02 -12.30 -9.86
N ALA A 193 1.12 -11.32 -10.01
CA ALA A 193 0.27 -11.18 -11.19
C ALA A 193 0.09 -9.71 -11.58
N THR A 194 -0.23 -9.50 -12.86
CA THR A 194 -0.54 -8.17 -13.40
C THR A 194 -1.90 -8.20 -14.09
N VAL A 195 -2.74 -7.21 -13.83
CA VAL A 195 -3.97 -6.93 -14.56
C VAL A 195 -3.87 -5.57 -15.21
N THR A 196 -4.45 -5.42 -16.41
CA THR A 196 -4.47 -4.12 -17.09
C THR A 196 -5.84 -3.49 -16.97
N MET A 197 -5.87 -2.22 -16.58
CA MET A 197 -7.09 -1.43 -16.50
C MET A 197 -7.15 -0.43 -17.65
N ARG A 198 -8.25 -0.46 -18.40
CA ARG A 198 -8.52 0.46 -19.50
C ARG A 198 -10.00 0.84 -19.51
N ASP A 199 -10.29 2.15 -19.57
CA ASP A 199 -11.65 2.68 -19.62
C ASP A 199 -12.59 2.10 -18.55
N GLY A 200 -12.07 1.96 -17.31
CA GLY A 200 -12.79 1.42 -16.17
C GLY A 200 -12.99 -0.10 -16.16
N ARG A 201 -12.37 -0.85 -17.07
CA ARG A 201 -12.46 -2.32 -17.16
C ARG A 201 -11.13 -2.98 -16.90
N LEU A 202 -11.13 -4.13 -16.23
CA LEU A 202 -9.95 -4.98 -16.05
C LEU A 202 -9.86 -6.04 -17.17
N SER A 203 -8.63 -6.28 -17.63
CA SER A 203 -8.30 -7.49 -18.40
C SER A 203 -8.16 -8.71 -17.47
N SER A 204 -8.18 -9.91 -18.04
CA SER A 204 -7.84 -11.12 -17.29
C SER A 204 -6.41 -11.03 -16.73
N PRO A 205 -6.17 -11.60 -15.52
CA PRO A 205 -4.83 -11.60 -14.93
C PRO A 205 -3.82 -12.31 -15.84
N GLN A 206 -2.66 -11.69 -16.02
CA GLN A 206 -1.48 -12.33 -16.61
C GLN A 206 -0.52 -12.66 -15.46
N GLN A 207 -0.14 -13.93 -15.32
CA GLN A 207 0.90 -14.33 -14.38
C GLN A 207 2.24 -13.71 -14.80
N SER A 208 2.91 -13.07 -13.88
CA SER A 208 4.26 -12.56 -14.09
C SER A 208 5.19 -13.76 -14.29
N GLN A 209 5.85 -13.86 -15.44
CA GLN A 209 6.88 -14.87 -15.61
C GLN A 209 8.02 -14.56 -14.61
N PRO A 210 8.50 -15.54 -13.83
CA PRO A 210 9.67 -15.32 -13.00
C PRO A 210 10.83 -14.90 -13.91
N THR A 211 11.38 -13.73 -13.68
CA THR A 211 12.62 -13.32 -14.31
C THR A 211 13.67 -14.36 -13.92
N ALA A 212 14.10 -15.17 -14.88
CA ALA A 212 15.20 -16.11 -14.71
C ALA A 212 16.42 -15.28 -14.33
N GLY A 213 16.70 -15.21 -13.02
CA GLY A 213 17.90 -14.61 -12.49
C GLY A 213 19.09 -15.35 -13.07
N GLY A 214 19.87 -14.65 -13.89
CA GLY A 214 21.05 -15.18 -14.52
C GLY A 214 22.00 -15.73 -13.48
N ALA A 215 22.15 -17.05 -13.47
CA ALA A 215 23.32 -17.72 -12.95
C ALA A 215 24.50 -17.37 -13.89
N ARG A 216 25.41 -16.55 -13.42
CA ARG A 216 26.85 -16.60 -13.76
C ARG A 216 27.65 -15.90 -12.67
#